data_fa086b522cf17f277c0ce71f0be86757
#
_entry.id   fa086b522cf17f277c0ce71f0be86757
#
_cell.length_a   1.000
_cell.length_b   1.000
_cell.length_c   1.000
_cell.angle_alpha   90.00
_cell.angle_beta   90.00
_cell.angle_gamma   90.00
#
_symmetry.space_group_name_H-M   'P 1'
#
loop_
_entity.id
_entity.type
_entity.pdbx_description
1 polymer ?
#
loop_
_entity_poly.entity_id
_entity_poly.type
_entity_poly.pdbx_seq_one_letter_code
_entity_poly.pdbx_strand_id
1 'polypeptide(L)'
;TGRHEQIRDLDVLPRWDRSLVDYRKYHQYVGQSGIRYEMTMQATRGCPYRCFYCDVQHLTPMHRRRSVESVFDEVKYLHDMGVRKSEFIDDAFNVNVNAFKAFFRKVIDSGMDMNFYFQSGLRGDLLDKEAIDLMVEGGTKSMNLALESASPRLQKMMGKYLQIDRLRENLAYIVEKYPQIIVGLNAMHGFPTETEEEAQATVDFIMDIKWLHFAHLHNVRIFPNSRLEKVALEHGVTKEEIEESLTMPYHIIPPTIKLDPDFSRKLRLSFVHRYVLSPKRLRHVLRHQLAVMN
;
A
#
# COMPACT_ATOMS: atom_id res chain seq x y z
N THR A 1 -16.44 23.15 13.35
CA THR A 1 -15.06 23.09 13.85
C THR A 1 -14.15 23.59 12.75
N GLY A 2 -13.43 24.71 13.00
CA GLY A 2 -12.55 25.30 12.01
C GLY A 2 -11.33 24.44 11.68
N ARG A 3 -10.54 24.85 10.68
CA ARG A 3 -9.25 24.24 10.38
C ARG A 3 -8.28 24.55 11.53
N HIS A 4 -7.73 23.51 12.16
CA HIS A 4 -6.69 23.65 13.15
C HIS A 4 -5.31 23.73 12.49
N GLU A 5 -4.40 24.50 13.07
CA GLU A 5 -3.01 24.50 12.64
C GLU A 5 -2.40 23.11 12.89
N GLN A 6 -1.75 22.57 11.88
CA GLN A 6 -1.13 21.25 11.99
C GLN A 6 0.22 21.36 12.71
N ILE A 7 0.43 20.52 13.72
CA ILE A 7 1.72 20.39 14.39
C ILE A 7 2.76 19.97 13.34
N ARG A 8 3.80 20.77 13.15
CA ARG A 8 4.84 20.54 12.13
C ARG A 8 5.85 19.50 12.57
N ASP A 9 6.33 19.63 13.80
CA ASP A 9 7.26 18.68 14.41
C ASP A 9 6.46 17.58 15.13
N LEU A 10 6.54 16.35 14.62
CA LEU A 10 5.81 15.23 15.23
C LEU A 10 6.52 14.66 16.46
N ASP A 11 7.79 15.01 16.69
CA ASP A 11 8.53 14.51 17.86
C ASP A 11 8.13 15.20 19.16
N VAL A 12 7.46 16.38 19.08
CA VAL A 12 6.88 17.03 20.26
C VAL A 12 5.63 16.32 20.81
N LEU A 13 5.06 15.41 20.00
CA LEU A 13 3.90 14.64 20.45
C LEU A 13 4.34 13.57 21.47
N PRO A 14 3.61 13.43 22.58
CA PRO A 14 3.92 12.38 23.52
C PRO A 14 3.72 11.00 22.87
N ARG A 15 4.56 10.05 23.24
CA ARG A 15 4.36 8.66 22.87
C ARG A 15 3.06 8.14 23.46
N TRP A 16 2.32 7.39 22.70
CA TRP A 16 1.09 6.76 23.17
C TRP A 16 1.39 5.75 24.27
N ASP A 17 0.62 5.83 25.33
CA ASP A 17 0.67 4.83 26.40
C ASP A 17 -0.02 3.55 25.94
N ARG A 18 0.78 2.62 25.46
CA ARG A 18 0.32 1.31 24.96
C ARG A 18 -0.05 0.36 26.10
N SER A 19 0.30 0.66 27.35
CA SER A 19 -0.05 -0.15 28.50
C SER A 19 -1.55 -0.18 28.81
N LEU A 20 -2.29 0.83 28.29
CA LEU A 20 -3.76 0.92 28.39
C LEU A 20 -4.49 -0.17 27.59
N VAL A 21 -3.78 -0.84 26.67
CA VAL A 21 -4.34 -1.88 25.82
C VAL A 21 -3.55 -3.16 25.98
N ASP A 22 -4.21 -4.22 26.45
CA ASP A 22 -3.61 -5.54 26.47
C ASP A 22 -3.67 -6.14 25.04
N TYR A 23 -2.60 -5.96 24.26
CA TYR A 23 -2.51 -6.44 22.88
C TYR A 23 -2.65 -7.97 22.76
N ARG A 24 -2.41 -8.76 23.82
CA ARG A 24 -2.56 -10.21 23.84
C ARG A 24 -4.02 -10.64 23.69
N LYS A 25 -4.97 -9.76 24.00
CA LYS A 25 -6.40 -9.98 23.77
C LYS A 25 -6.78 -9.92 22.28
N TYR A 26 -5.94 -9.32 21.45
CA TYR A 26 -6.10 -9.25 19.99
C TYR A 26 -5.44 -10.46 19.33
N HIS A 27 -5.91 -11.64 19.71
CA HIS A 27 -5.40 -12.93 19.23
C HIS A 27 -6.03 -13.39 17.93
N GLN A 28 -7.05 -12.71 17.44
CA GLN A 28 -7.64 -12.95 16.11
C GLN A 28 -6.83 -12.20 15.05
N TYR A 29 -6.97 -12.63 13.80
CA TYR A 29 -6.37 -11.92 12.68
C TYR A 29 -7.11 -10.59 12.48
N VAL A 30 -6.42 -9.50 12.70
CA VAL A 30 -6.95 -8.14 12.59
C VAL A 30 -6.08 -7.29 11.67
N GLY A 31 -6.64 -6.15 11.23
CA GLY A 31 -5.95 -5.24 10.35
C GLY A 31 -5.76 -5.78 8.93
N GLN A 32 -5.04 -5.02 8.13
CA GLN A 32 -4.79 -5.36 6.74
C GLN A 32 -3.76 -6.47 6.57
N SER A 33 -2.84 -6.60 7.53
CA SER A 33 -1.81 -7.63 7.56
C SER A 33 -2.37 -9.04 7.85
N GLY A 34 -3.55 -9.13 8.51
CA GLY A 34 -4.09 -10.39 8.97
C GLY A 34 -3.21 -11.10 10.00
N ILE A 35 -2.44 -10.35 10.78
CA ILE A 35 -1.45 -10.86 11.72
C ILE A 35 -2.00 -10.80 13.15
N ARG A 36 -1.66 -11.80 13.96
CA ARG A 36 -2.03 -11.85 15.39
C ARG A 36 -1.00 -11.10 16.24
N TYR A 37 -1.48 -10.50 17.32
CA TYR A 37 -0.61 -9.87 18.35
C TYR A 37 0.27 -8.76 17.77
N GLU A 38 -0.24 -8.01 16.83
CA GLU A 38 0.46 -6.86 16.30
C GLU A 38 0.08 -5.55 16.99
N MET A 39 0.97 -4.59 16.89
CA MET A 39 0.72 -3.20 17.25
C MET A 39 1.02 -2.30 16.07
N THR A 40 0.10 -1.39 15.76
CA THR A 40 0.31 -0.42 14.67
C THR A 40 1.25 0.70 15.11
N MET A 41 2.05 1.19 14.15
CA MET A 41 2.95 2.33 14.31
C MET A 41 2.75 3.33 13.17
N GLN A 42 3.13 4.58 13.43
CA GLN A 42 3.11 5.63 12.42
C GLN A 42 4.35 6.50 12.56
N ALA A 43 5.18 6.52 11.51
CA ALA A 43 6.39 7.32 11.43
C ALA A 43 6.16 8.65 10.70
N THR A 44 5.17 8.69 9.79
CA THR A 44 4.85 9.87 8.97
C THR A 44 3.35 10.15 9.00
N ARG A 45 2.95 11.39 8.74
CA ARG A 45 1.56 11.78 8.53
C ARG A 45 1.43 12.57 7.24
N GLY A 46 0.44 12.19 6.43
CA GLY A 46 0.20 12.76 5.11
C GLY A 46 1.16 12.25 4.05
N CYS A 47 0.94 12.70 2.83
CA CYS A 47 1.68 12.29 1.65
C CYS A 47 2.10 13.53 0.84
N PRO A 48 3.33 13.65 0.33
CA PRO A 48 3.76 14.81 -0.46
C PRO A 48 3.19 14.79 -1.89
N TYR A 49 2.68 13.63 -2.33
CA TYR A 49 2.11 13.49 -3.67
C TYR A 49 0.67 13.99 -3.72
N ARG A 50 0.27 14.43 -4.91
CA ARG A 50 -1.07 15.00 -5.15
C ARG A 50 -1.85 14.17 -6.16
N CYS A 51 -1.89 12.86 -5.94
CA CYS A 51 -2.65 11.97 -6.79
C CYS A 51 -4.13 12.37 -6.79
N PHE A 52 -4.72 12.57 -7.98
CA PHE A 52 -6.06 13.16 -8.11
C PHE A 52 -7.19 12.29 -7.55
N TYR A 53 -6.95 10.96 -7.41
CA TYR A 53 -7.90 10.00 -6.85
C TYR A 53 -7.80 9.85 -5.33
N CYS A 54 -6.74 10.40 -4.70
CA CYS A 54 -6.40 10.15 -3.31
C CYS A 54 -6.87 11.30 -2.42
N ASP A 55 -7.57 10.97 -1.34
CA ASP A 55 -8.15 11.96 -0.43
C ASP A 55 -7.21 12.37 0.73
N VAL A 56 -6.03 11.76 0.83
CA VAL A 56 -5.04 12.08 1.89
C VAL A 56 -4.71 13.57 1.94
N GLN A 57 -4.68 14.25 0.79
CA GLN A 57 -4.40 15.69 0.74
C GLN A 57 -5.49 16.56 1.41
N HIS A 58 -6.72 16.09 1.45
CA HIS A 58 -7.81 16.78 2.15
C HIS A 58 -7.75 16.52 3.66
N LEU A 59 -7.43 15.30 4.06
CA LEU A 59 -7.37 14.88 5.45
C LEU A 59 -6.08 15.35 6.13
N THR A 60 -4.95 15.21 5.44
CA THR A 60 -3.62 15.50 5.98
C THR A 60 -2.77 16.21 4.91
N PRO A 61 -3.02 17.52 4.67
CA PRO A 61 -2.43 18.25 3.54
C PRO A 61 -0.90 18.47 3.61
N MET A 62 -0.29 18.22 4.78
CA MET A 62 1.14 18.39 4.99
C MET A 62 1.79 17.04 5.29
N HIS A 63 2.79 16.66 4.49
CA HIS A 63 3.64 15.52 4.82
C HIS A 63 4.62 15.91 5.93
N ARG A 64 4.60 15.20 7.03
CA ARG A 64 5.45 15.38 8.20
C ARG A 64 5.98 14.03 8.64
N ARG A 65 7.15 14.02 9.20
CA ARG A 65 7.76 12.78 9.71
C ARG A 65 8.34 12.98 11.10
N ARG A 66 8.34 11.92 11.87
CA ARG A 66 9.11 11.80 13.10
C ARG A 66 10.59 11.61 12.78
N SER A 67 11.48 11.96 13.68
CA SER A 67 12.88 11.58 13.58
C SER A 67 13.04 10.05 13.58
N VAL A 68 14.15 9.59 13.05
CA VAL A 68 14.50 8.16 13.08
C VAL A 68 14.61 7.68 14.51
N GLU A 69 15.16 8.49 15.39
CA GLU A 69 15.30 8.25 16.82
C GLU A 69 13.94 8.04 17.49
N SER A 70 13.00 8.96 17.27
CA SER A 70 11.65 8.88 17.85
C SER A 70 10.91 7.61 17.42
N VAL A 71 11.00 7.22 16.14
CA VAL A 71 10.37 5.99 15.64
C VAL A 71 11.06 4.75 16.24
N PHE A 72 12.38 4.76 16.29
CA PHE A 72 13.15 3.65 16.86
C PHE A 72 12.90 3.47 18.36
N ASP A 73 12.79 4.57 19.12
CA ASP A 73 12.46 4.52 20.54
C ASP A 73 11.07 3.92 20.80
N GLU A 74 10.12 4.13 19.88
CA GLU A 74 8.81 3.48 19.98
C GLU A 74 8.93 1.98 19.67
N VAL A 75 9.73 1.57 18.67
CA VAL A 75 10.00 0.15 18.41
C VAL A 75 10.59 -0.51 19.64
N LYS A 76 11.60 0.13 20.25
CA LYS A 76 12.23 -0.38 21.47
C LYS A 76 11.21 -0.52 22.62
N TYR A 77 10.37 0.48 22.81
CA TYR A 77 9.30 0.43 23.82
C TYR A 77 8.33 -0.74 23.57
N LEU A 78 7.90 -0.95 22.33
CA LEU A 78 7.04 -2.09 22.00
C LEU A 78 7.74 -3.43 22.24
N HIS A 79 9.02 -3.52 21.86
CA HIS A 79 9.83 -4.71 22.10
C HIS A 79 9.96 -5.02 23.59
N ASP A 80 10.22 -4.01 24.44
CA ASP A 80 10.34 -4.14 25.89
C ASP A 80 9.00 -4.57 26.53
N MET A 81 7.85 -4.19 25.95
CA MET A 81 6.52 -4.68 26.33
C MET A 81 6.24 -6.14 25.89
N GLY A 82 7.14 -6.77 25.14
CA GLY A 82 6.97 -8.11 24.60
C GLY A 82 6.31 -8.18 23.23
N VAL A 83 6.00 -7.04 22.59
CA VAL A 83 5.51 -7.00 21.20
C VAL A 83 6.63 -7.40 20.26
N ARG A 84 6.31 -8.24 19.26
CA ARG A 84 7.27 -8.70 18.25
C ARG A 84 6.81 -8.43 16.83
N LYS A 85 5.61 -7.88 16.65
CA LYS A 85 4.99 -7.63 15.35
C LYS A 85 4.44 -6.22 15.29
N SER A 86 4.80 -5.46 14.27
CA SER A 86 4.37 -4.08 14.11
C SER A 86 4.01 -3.77 12.68
N GLU A 87 2.82 -3.20 12.47
CA GLU A 87 2.38 -2.70 11.17
C GLU A 87 2.57 -1.19 11.07
N PHE A 88 3.24 -0.71 10.04
CA PHE A 88 3.30 0.70 9.71
C PHE A 88 2.09 1.10 8.87
N ILE A 89 1.30 2.04 9.43
CA ILE A 89 0.05 2.53 8.83
C ILE A 89 0.21 3.91 8.16
N ASP A 90 1.41 4.19 7.69
CA ASP A 90 1.78 5.46 7.08
C ASP A 90 1.19 5.64 5.68
N ASP A 91 0.79 6.88 5.34
CA ASP A 91 0.40 7.23 3.97
C ASP A 91 1.59 7.20 2.98
N ALA A 92 2.81 7.44 3.48
CA ALA A 92 4.02 7.58 2.65
C ALA A 92 5.32 7.39 3.45
N PHE A 93 5.54 6.19 4.00
CA PHE A 93 6.66 5.91 4.90
C PHE A 93 8.04 6.07 4.25
N ASN A 94 8.22 5.56 3.03
CA ASN A 94 9.52 5.48 2.36
C ASN A 94 9.83 6.65 1.40
N VAL A 95 9.12 7.77 1.49
CA VAL A 95 9.39 8.95 0.65
C VAL A 95 10.80 9.50 0.89
N ASN A 96 11.24 9.53 2.14
CA ASN A 96 12.63 9.82 2.46
C ASN A 96 13.42 8.52 2.61
N VAL A 97 14.00 8.05 1.50
CA VAL A 97 14.72 6.77 1.44
C VAL A 97 15.92 6.73 2.39
N ASN A 98 16.63 7.86 2.59
CA ASN A 98 17.78 7.91 3.51
C ASN A 98 17.34 7.67 4.96
N ALA A 99 16.26 8.28 5.37
CA ALA A 99 15.73 8.06 6.71
C ALA A 99 15.09 6.67 6.87
N PHE A 100 14.49 6.13 5.80
CA PHE A 100 14.04 4.74 5.76
C PHE A 100 15.20 3.77 6.00
N LYS A 101 16.29 3.93 5.27
CA LYS A 101 17.50 3.13 5.45
C LYS A 101 18.12 3.30 6.86
N ALA A 102 18.20 4.53 7.34
CA ALA A 102 18.73 4.82 8.68
C ALA A 102 17.92 4.14 9.79
N PHE A 103 16.59 4.11 9.66
CA PHE A 103 15.71 3.40 10.58
C PHE A 103 16.04 1.90 10.62
N PHE A 104 16.10 1.24 9.46
CA PHE A 104 16.40 -0.20 9.42
C PHE A 104 17.81 -0.54 9.89
N ARG A 105 18.82 0.30 9.60
CA ARG A 105 20.17 0.11 10.18
C ARG A 105 20.12 0.13 11.70
N LYS A 106 19.42 1.11 12.30
CA LYS A 106 19.26 1.14 13.76
C LYS A 106 18.59 -0.12 14.32
N VAL A 107 17.57 -0.64 13.64
CA VAL A 107 16.90 -1.87 14.04
C VAL A 107 17.87 -3.06 13.98
N ILE A 108 18.62 -3.21 12.90
CA ILE A 108 19.62 -4.26 12.71
C ILE A 108 20.70 -4.17 13.80
N ASP A 109 21.29 -2.98 13.98
CA ASP A 109 22.36 -2.73 14.96
C ASP A 109 21.92 -3.02 16.40
N SER A 110 20.63 -2.87 16.68
CA SER A 110 20.08 -3.15 18.02
C SER A 110 19.94 -4.64 18.34
N GLY A 111 19.94 -5.51 17.34
CA GLY A 111 19.69 -6.95 17.51
C GLY A 111 18.30 -7.31 17.99
N MET A 112 17.34 -6.39 17.98
CA MET A 112 15.96 -6.67 18.41
C MET A 112 15.26 -7.61 17.43
N ASP A 113 14.58 -8.62 17.96
CA ASP A 113 13.70 -9.50 17.18
C ASP A 113 12.34 -8.84 16.99
N MET A 114 12.21 -8.11 15.86
CA MET A 114 10.97 -7.45 15.46
C MET A 114 10.58 -7.84 14.04
N ASN A 115 9.30 -8.01 13.81
CA ASN A 115 8.72 -8.27 12.51
C ASN A 115 7.89 -7.07 12.05
N PHE A 116 8.17 -6.55 10.86
CA PHE A 116 7.49 -5.38 10.30
C PHE A 116 6.61 -5.72 9.10
N TYR A 117 5.48 -5.02 9.02
CA TYR A 117 4.45 -5.18 8.00
C TYR A 117 4.11 -3.81 7.40
N PHE A 118 3.98 -3.72 6.07
CA PHE A 118 3.72 -2.49 5.33
C PHE A 118 2.54 -2.70 4.39
N GLN A 119 1.32 -2.74 4.95
CA GLN A 119 0.12 -3.03 4.15
C GLN A 119 -0.52 -1.79 3.54
N SER A 120 -0.28 -0.61 4.10
CA SER A 120 -0.80 0.67 3.58
C SER A 120 -0.22 1.07 2.22
N GLY A 121 0.85 0.40 1.80
CA GLY A 121 1.49 0.61 0.49
C GLY A 121 2.74 1.47 0.54
N LEU A 122 3.85 0.90 0.06
CA LEU A 122 5.10 1.62 -0.17
C LEU A 122 5.19 2.08 -1.63
N ARG A 123 5.91 3.19 -1.85
CA ARG A 123 6.36 3.60 -3.18
C ARG A 123 7.52 2.70 -3.60
N GLY A 124 7.19 1.61 -4.33
CA GLY A 124 8.18 0.61 -4.71
C GLY A 124 9.24 1.13 -5.69
N ASP A 125 8.92 2.16 -6.46
CA ASP A 125 9.84 2.84 -7.38
C ASP A 125 10.88 3.72 -6.67
N LEU A 126 10.67 4.09 -5.40
CA LEU A 126 11.65 4.83 -4.60
C LEU A 126 12.68 3.94 -3.91
N LEU A 127 12.37 2.66 -3.76
CA LEU A 127 13.32 1.71 -3.18
C LEU A 127 14.51 1.51 -4.12
N ASP A 128 15.67 1.26 -3.53
CA ASP A 128 16.82 0.70 -4.20
C ASP A 128 17.19 -0.64 -3.55
N LYS A 129 18.12 -1.38 -4.14
CA LYS A 129 18.50 -2.71 -3.65
C LYS A 129 18.98 -2.68 -2.20
N GLU A 130 19.73 -1.65 -1.80
CA GLU A 130 20.18 -1.48 -0.41
C GLU A 130 18.98 -1.27 0.55
N ALA A 131 18.02 -0.43 0.17
CA ALA A 131 16.82 -0.22 0.99
C ALA A 131 16.01 -1.51 1.15
N ILE A 132 15.89 -2.30 0.07
CA ILE A 132 15.22 -3.61 0.09
C ILE A 132 15.98 -4.59 1.00
N ASP A 133 17.29 -4.67 0.87
CA ASP A 133 18.12 -5.57 1.68
C ASP A 133 18.03 -5.21 3.16
N LEU A 134 18.20 -3.93 3.50
CA LEU A 134 18.09 -3.44 4.88
C LEU A 134 16.70 -3.71 5.49
N MET A 135 15.62 -3.48 4.74
CA MET A 135 14.28 -3.72 5.30
C MET A 135 14.01 -5.20 5.54
N VAL A 136 14.53 -6.10 4.70
CA VAL A 136 14.39 -7.55 4.91
C VAL A 136 15.24 -8.01 6.08
N GLU A 137 16.51 -7.59 6.16
CA GLU A 137 17.42 -7.89 7.26
C GLU A 137 16.89 -7.34 8.59
N GLY A 138 16.30 -6.14 8.58
CA GLY A 138 15.67 -5.51 9.74
C GLY A 138 14.30 -6.08 10.11
N GLY A 139 13.88 -7.22 9.52
CA GLY A 139 12.73 -7.99 9.99
C GLY A 139 11.43 -7.78 9.22
N THR A 140 11.43 -7.15 8.04
CA THR A 140 10.22 -7.06 7.20
C THR A 140 9.76 -8.44 6.76
N LYS A 141 8.47 -8.72 6.93
CA LYS A 141 7.82 -9.99 6.57
C LYS A 141 6.82 -9.83 5.43
N SER A 142 6.18 -8.67 5.35
CA SER A 142 5.17 -8.40 4.33
C SER A 142 5.16 -6.93 3.93
N MET A 143 4.94 -6.67 2.64
CA MET A 143 4.79 -5.33 2.11
C MET A 143 3.80 -5.30 0.94
N ASN A 144 3.03 -4.24 0.83
CA ASN A 144 2.27 -3.89 -0.36
C ASN A 144 2.98 -2.76 -1.11
N LEU A 145 3.05 -2.87 -2.42
CA LEU A 145 3.55 -1.82 -3.30
C LEU A 145 2.41 -1.23 -4.11
N ALA A 146 2.47 0.06 -4.37
CA ALA A 146 1.37 0.78 -5.00
C ALA A 146 1.71 1.10 -6.46
N LEU A 147 1.17 0.30 -7.41
CA LEU A 147 1.25 0.53 -8.86
C LEU A 147 0.17 1.49 -9.34
N GLU A 148 -1.08 1.19 -9.04
CA GLU A 148 -2.34 1.74 -9.53
C GLU A 148 -2.60 1.43 -11.01
N SER A 149 -1.77 1.94 -11.94
CA SER A 149 -1.86 1.63 -13.37
C SER A 149 -0.47 1.45 -13.98
N ALA A 150 -0.35 0.53 -14.92
CA ALA A 150 0.88 0.34 -15.71
C ALA A 150 0.95 1.28 -16.93
N SER A 151 -0.02 2.19 -17.13
CA SER A 151 0.00 3.19 -18.19
C SER A 151 0.81 4.43 -17.78
N PRO A 152 1.90 4.78 -18.51
CA PRO A 152 2.62 6.02 -18.26
C PRO A 152 1.73 7.28 -18.42
N ARG A 153 0.77 7.25 -19.34
CA ARG A 153 -0.19 8.33 -19.54
C ARG A 153 -1.07 8.52 -18.29
N LEU A 154 -1.63 7.43 -17.77
CA LEU A 154 -2.45 7.48 -16.55
C LEU A 154 -1.61 7.87 -15.33
N GLN A 155 -0.37 7.39 -15.18
CA GLN A 155 0.54 7.81 -14.11
C GLN A 155 0.76 9.34 -14.10
N LYS A 156 0.94 9.94 -15.29
CA LYS A 156 1.06 11.39 -15.44
C LYS A 156 -0.26 12.10 -15.12
N MET A 157 -1.36 11.61 -15.68
CA MET A 157 -2.70 12.20 -15.48
C MET A 157 -3.10 12.20 -14.01
N MET A 158 -2.88 11.09 -13.30
CA MET A 158 -3.21 10.99 -11.87
C MET A 158 -2.25 11.77 -10.96
N GLY A 159 -1.13 12.27 -11.47
CA GLY A 159 -0.15 13.02 -10.70
C GLY A 159 0.69 12.16 -9.75
N LYS A 160 0.73 10.85 -9.97
CA LYS A 160 1.53 9.91 -9.16
C LYS A 160 2.98 9.82 -9.64
N TYR A 161 3.21 9.91 -10.96
CA TYR A 161 4.54 9.88 -11.59
C TYR A 161 5.39 8.71 -11.13
N LEU A 162 4.78 7.54 -10.93
CA LEU A 162 5.51 6.34 -10.54
C LEU A 162 6.37 5.86 -11.70
N GLN A 163 7.64 5.54 -11.43
CA GLN A 163 8.56 4.98 -12.42
C GLN A 163 8.30 3.47 -12.56
N ILE A 164 7.49 3.10 -13.56
CA ILE A 164 6.95 1.74 -13.72
C ILE A 164 8.08 0.72 -13.90
N ASP A 165 9.10 1.03 -14.72
CA ASP A 165 10.22 0.11 -14.98
C ASP A 165 11.04 -0.12 -13.71
N ARG A 166 11.31 0.94 -12.92
CA ARG A 166 12.01 0.80 -11.65
C ARG A 166 11.22 0.00 -10.63
N LEU A 167 9.89 0.17 -10.59
CA LEU A 167 9.03 -0.69 -9.77
C LEU A 167 9.14 -2.15 -10.20
N ARG A 168 9.12 -2.42 -11.52
CA ARG A 168 9.28 -3.77 -12.08
C ARG A 168 10.60 -4.40 -11.67
N GLU A 169 11.71 -3.67 -11.82
CA GLU A 169 13.05 -4.12 -11.44
C GLU A 169 13.14 -4.45 -9.94
N ASN A 170 12.59 -3.58 -9.10
CA ASN A 170 12.60 -3.78 -7.64
C ASN A 170 11.72 -4.97 -7.23
N LEU A 171 10.54 -5.13 -7.85
CA LEU A 171 9.70 -6.31 -7.64
C LEU A 171 10.42 -7.59 -8.05
N ALA A 172 11.06 -7.62 -9.23
CA ALA A 172 11.85 -8.77 -9.67
C ALA A 172 12.95 -9.10 -8.67
N TYR A 173 13.69 -8.10 -8.21
CA TYR A 173 14.74 -8.26 -7.20
C TYR A 173 14.21 -8.85 -5.89
N ILE A 174 13.09 -8.34 -5.38
CA ILE A 174 12.49 -8.82 -4.12
C ILE A 174 12.07 -10.29 -4.28
N VAL A 175 11.31 -10.63 -5.33
CA VAL A 175 10.74 -11.97 -5.49
C VAL A 175 11.79 -13.04 -5.84
N GLU A 176 12.92 -12.64 -6.41
CA GLU A 176 14.02 -13.55 -6.71
C GLU A 176 14.93 -13.80 -5.51
N LYS A 177 15.33 -12.72 -4.84
CA LYS A 177 16.27 -12.79 -3.71
C LYS A 177 15.60 -13.20 -2.41
N TYR A 178 14.35 -12.79 -2.18
CA TYR A 178 13.64 -12.94 -0.93
C TYR A 178 12.26 -13.61 -1.11
N PRO A 179 12.20 -14.85 -1.62
CA PRO A 179 10.93 -15.53 -1.92
C PRO A 179 10.05 -15.76 -0.69
N GLN A 180 10.60 -15.65 0.51
CA GLN A 180 9.89 -15.77 1.79
C GLN A 180 9.11 -14.51 2.18
N ILE A 181 9.42 -13.35 1.58
CA ILE A 181 8.72 -12.10 1.88
C ILE A 181 7.38 -12.07 1.15
N ILE A 182 6.34 -11.77 1.90
CA ILE A 182 5.00 -11.62 1.34
C ILE A 182 4.90 -10.28 0.60
N VAL A 183 4.77 -10.32 -0.72
CA VAL A 183 4.68 -9.13 -1.56
C VAL A 183 3.28 -9.00 -2.12
N GLY A 184 2.65 -7.87 -1.85
CA GLY A 184 1.39 -7.44 -2.45
C GLY A 184 1.60 -6.31 -3.46
N LEU A 185 0.65 -6.16 -4.39
CA LEU A 185 0.63 -5.07 -5.36
C LEU A 185 -0.79 -4.53 -5.49
N ASN A 186 -0.94 -3.22 -5.26
CA ASN A 186 -2.21 -2.54 -5.42
C ASN A 186 -2.29 -1.93 -6.82
N ALA A 187 -3.33 -2.26 -7.54
CA ALA A 187 -3.66 -1.73 -8.84
C ALA A 187 -5.15 -1.35 -8.92
N MET A 188 -5.46 -0.44 -9.80
CA MET A 188 -6.81 0.03 -10.06
C MET A 188 -7.11 0.04 -11.55
N HIS A 189 -8.39 -0.10 -11.91
CA HIS A 189 -8.87 0.12 -13.26
C HIS A 189 -10.20 0.87 -13.25
N GLY A 190 -10.55 1.44 -14.40
CA GLY A 190 -11.79 2.21 -14.56
C GLY A 190 -11.62 3.69 -14.27
N PHE A 191 -10.42 4.24 -14.47
CA PHE A 191 -10.23 5.69 -14.49
C PHE A 191 -11.05 6.31 -15.64
N PRO A 192 -11.61 7.52 -15.48
CA PRO A 192 -12.55 8.12 -16.46
C PRO A 192 -12.06 8.19 -17.91
N THR A 193 -10.74 8.18 -18.11
CA THR A 193 -10.14 8.25 -19.46
C THR A 193 -9.29 7.03 -19.80
N GLU A 194 -9.39 5.99 -19.01
CA GLU A 194 -8.63 4.75 -19.24
C GLU A 194 -9.11 4.06 -20.51
N THR A 195 -8.16 3.56 -21.31
CA THR A 195 -8.50 2.70 -22.46
C THR A 195 -8.44 1.22 -22.08
N GLU A 196 -9.01 0.36 -22.91
CA GLU A 196 -8.99 -1.09 -22.70
C GLU A 196 -7.56 -1.63 -22.70
N GLU A 197 -6.70 -1.09 -23.57
CA GLU A 197 -5.29 -1.46 -23.67
C GLU A 197 -4.53 -1.08 -22.39
N GLU A 198 -4.83 0.06 -21.78
CA GLU A 198 -4.20 0.50 -20.54
C GLU A 198 -4.63 -0.34 -19.35
N ALA A 199 -5.92 -0.69 -19.28
CA ALA A 199 -6.44 -1.61 -18.27
C ALA A 199 -5.81 -3.01 -18.43
N GLN A 200 -5.71 -3.51 -19.67
CA GLN A 200 -5.06 -4.79 -19.96
C GLN A 200 -3.57 -4.77 -19.62
N ALA A 201 -2.84 -3.70 -19.96
CA ALA A 201 -1.43 -3.54 -19.62
C ALA A 201 -1.18 -3.58 -18.10
N THR A 202 -2.12 -3.07 -17.30
CA THR A 202 -2.04 -3.15 -15.83
C THR A 202 -2.18 -4.60 -15.34
N VAL A 203 -3.10 -5.37 -15.91
CA VAL A 203 -3.24 -6.80 -15.60
C VAL A 203 -2.00 -7.58 -16.05
N ASP A 204 -1.50 -7.32 -17.25
CA ASP A 204 -0.32 -8.02 -17.78
C ASP A 204 0.93 -7.71 -16.95
N PHE A 205 1.10 -6.47 -16.47
CA PHE A 205 2.17 -6.14 -15.51
C PHE A 205 2.12 -7.05 -14.26
N ILE A 206 0.92 -7.26 -13.70
CA ILE A 206 0.75 -8.15 -12.53
C ILE A 206 1.13 -9.59 -12.88
N MET A 207 0.72 -10.08 -14.06
CA MET A 207 0.97 -11.44 -14.50
C MET A 207 2.45 -11.75 -14.75
N ASP A 208 3.23 -10.74 -15.13
CA ASP A 208 4.66 -10.86 -15.39
C ASP A 208 5.50 -11.06 -14.12
N ILE A 209 4.94 -10.75 -12.95
CA ILE A 209 5.66 -10.92 -11.68
C ILE A 209 5.60 -12.36 -11.19
N LYS A 210 6.76 -13.01 -11.08
CA LYS A 210 6.89 -14.45 -10.84
C LYS A 210 6.20 -14.96 -9.58
N TRP A 211 6.34 -14.26 -8.44
CA TRP A 211 5.90 -14.73 -7.13
C TRP A 211 5.11 -13.68 -6.34
N LEU A 212 4.30 -12.88 -7.02
CA LEU A 212 3.46 -11.94 -6.31
C LEU A 212 2.41 -12.69 -5.48
N HIS A 213 2.41 -12.47 -4.17
CA HIS A 213 1.51 -13.19 -3.24
C HIS A 213 0.08 -12.68 -3.34
N PHE A 214 -0.07 -11.36 -3.29
CA PHE A 214 -1.36 -10.69 -3.39
C PHE A 214 -1.31 -9.61 -4.46
N ALA A 215 -2.25 -9.63 -5.37
CA ALA A 215 -2.53 -8.49 -6.23
C ALA A 215 -3.98 -8.08 -6.05
N HIS A 216 -4.18 -6.81 -5.83
CA HIS A 216 -5.49 -6.20 -5.75
C HIS A 216 -5.74 -5.41 -7.03
N LEU A 217 -6.79 -5.77 -7.75
CA LEU A 217 -7.28 -5.01 -8.89
C LEU A 217 -8.60 -4.36 -8.49
N HIS A 218 -8.52 -3.14 -7.97
CA HIS A 218 -9.66 -2.40 -7.49
C HIS A 218 -10.38 -1.66 -8.61
N ASN A 219 -11.72 -1.56 -8.50
CA ASN A 219 -12.47 -0.60 -9.27
C ASN A 219 -12.20 0.80 -8.73
N VAL A 220 -11.92 1.75 -9.59
CA VAL A 220 -11.79 3.15 -9.19
C VAL A 220 -13.10 3.64 -8.58
N ARG A 221 -13.02 4.26 -7.39
CA ARG A 221 -14.13 4.92 -6.72
C ARG A 221 -13.87 6.42 -6.72
N ILE A 222 -14.89 7.17 -7.06
CA ILE A 222 -14.83 8.62 -7.17
C ILE A 222 -15.45 9.21 -5.91
N PHE A 223 -14.63 9.88 -5.09
CA PHE A 223 -15.12 10.54 -3.89
C PHE A 223 -15.60 11.94 -4.22
N PRO A 224 -16.74 12.39 -3.65
CA PRO A 224 -17.24 13.75 -3.80
C PRO A 224 -16.19 14.80 -3.37
N ASN A 225 -16.16 15.91 -4.10
CA ASN A 225 -15.20 17.02 -3.93
C ASN A 225 -13.73 16.66 -4.20
N SER A 226 -13.44 15.48 -4.71
CA SER A 226 -12.09 15.10 -5.14
C SER A 226 -11.75 15.72 -6.50
N ARG A 227 -10.43 15.81 -6.80
CA ARG A 227 -10.01 16.22 -8.15
C ARG A 227 -10.43 15.20 -9.21
N LEU A 228 -10.56 13.93 -8.83
CA LEU A 228 -11.03 12.87 -9.72
C LEU A 228 -12.51 13.07 -10.10
N GLU A 229 -13.36 13.54 -9.19
CA GLU A 229 -14.75 13.88 -9.50
C GLU A 229 -14.83 14.90 -10.63
N LYS A 230 -14.04 15.98 -10.55
CA LYS A 230 -14.01 16.99 -11.59
C LYS A 230 -13.66 16.39 -12.96
N VAL A 231 -12.60 15.57 -13.01
CA VAL A 231 -12.18 14.89 -14.25
C VAL A 231 -13.29 13.96 -14.76
N ALA A 232 -13.92 13.22 -13.86
CA ALA A 232 -14.97 12.28 -14.21
C ALA A 232 -16.20 12.97 -14.84
N LEU A 233 -16.64 14.09 -14.24
CA LEU A 233 -17.75 14.89 -14.77
C LEU A 233 -17.42 15.47 -16.14
N GLU A 234 -16.19 15.92 -16.38
CA GLU A 234 -15.71 16.39 -17.69
C GLU A 234 -15.70 15.27 -18.76
N HIS A 235 -15.69 13.99 -18.34
CA HIS A 235 -15.66 12.83 -19.22
C HIS A 235 -16.96 12.00 -19.19
N GLY A 236 -18.08 12.63 -18.86
CA GLY A 236 -19.42 12.05 -19.02
C GLY A 236 -19.90 11.14 -17.91
N VAL A 237 -19.20 11.13 -16.74
CA VAL A 237 -19.75 10.53 -15.52
C VAL A 237 -20.69 11.52 -14.87
N THR A 238 -21.85 11.08 -14.36
CA THR A 238 -22.82 11.94 -13.68
C THR A 238 -22.63 11.91 -12.16
N LYS A 239 -23.20 12.89 -11.45
CA LYS A 239 -23.18 12.91 -9.99
C LYS A 239 -23.95 11.74 -9.38
N GLU A 240 -25.07 11.39 -10.00
CA GLU A 240 -25.92 10.27 -9.60
C GLU A 240 -25.15 8.95 -9.70
N GLU A 241 -24.38 8.73 -10.77
CA GLU A 241 -23.51 7.57 -10.93
C GLU A 241 -22.41 7.52 -9.87
N ILE A 242 -21.85 8.68 -9.48
CA ILE A 242 -20.85 8.77 -8.42
C ILE A 242 -21.47 8.37 -7.08
N GLU A 243 -22.61 8.94 -6.72
CA GLU A 243 -23.33 8.61 -5.47
C GLU A 243 -23.71 7.14 -5.41
N GLU A 244 -24.28 6.60 -6.48
CA GLU A 244 -24.61 5.17 -6.59
C GLU A 244 -23.36 4.31 -6.37
N SER A 245 -22.24 4.65 -6.99
CA SER A 245 -20.99 3.89 -6.90
C SER A 245 -20.47 3.75 -5.48
N LEU A 246 -20.70 4.74 -4.62
CA LEU A 246 -20.22 4.74 -3.23
C LEU A 246 -20.97 3.74 -2.34
N THR A 247 -22.19 3.39 -2.71
CA THR A 247 -23.04 2.42 -1.97
C THR A 247 -22.87 0.99 -2.47
N MET A 248 -22.27 0.81 -3.64
CA MET A 248 -22.09 -0.51 -4.25
C MET A 248 -20.98 -1.33 -3.60
N PRO A 249 -21.13 -2.67 -3.50
CA PRO A 249 -20.04 -3.55 -3.09
C PRO A 249 -18.79 -3.38 -3.96
N TYR A 250 -17.61 -3.49 -3.37
CA TYR A 250 -16.32 -3.26 -4.07
C TYR A 250 -16.06 -4.21 -5.24
N HIS A 251 -16.67 -5.40 -5.22
CA HIS A 251 -16.51 -6.38 -6.30
C HIS A 251 -17.40 -6.12 -7.52
N ILE A 252 -18.37 -5.21 -7.40
CA ILE A 252 -19.26 -4.85 -8.51
C ILE A 252 -18.63 -3.68 -9.29
N ILE A 253 -18.68 -3.78 -10.62
CA ILE A 253 -18.21 -2.72 -11.52
C ILE A 253 -19.20 -1.55 -11.41
N PRO A 254 -18.76 -0.37 -10.96
CA PRO A 254 -19.66 0.77 -10.81
C PRO A 254 -19.99 1.45 -12.15
N PRO A 255 -21.12 2.16 -12.25
CA PRO A 255 -21.51 2.87 -13.46
C PRO A 255 -20.54 4.01 -13.85
N THR A 256 -19.70 4.43 -12.93
CA THR A 256 -18.62 5.41 -13.16
C THR A 256 -17.52 4.91 -14.10
N ILE A 257 -17.41 3.58 -14.30
CA ILE A 257 -16.45 2.99 -15.23
C ILE A 257 -17.08 2.98 -16.64
N LYS A 258 -16.50 3.76 -17.55
CA LYS A 258 -17.00 3.95 -18.91
C LYS A 258 -16.35 3.03 -19.96
N LEU A 259 -15.54 2.07 -19.53
CA LEU A 259 -15.06 0.98 -20.40
C LEU A 259 -16.24 0.08 -20.82
N ASP A 260 -16.10 -0.60 -21.95
CA ASP A 260 -17.09 -1.59 -22.38
C ASP A 260 -17.38 -2.60 -21.25
N PRO A 261 -18.67 -2.83 -20.91
CA PRO A 261 -19.01 -3.74 -19.78
C PRO A 261 -18.56 -5.17 -20.02
N ASP A 262 -18.59 -5.66 -21.26
CA ASP A 262 -18.14 -7.01 -21.60
C ASP A 262 -16.62 -7.12 -21.52
N PHE A 263 -15.89 -6.11 -21.94
CA PHE A 263 -14.45 -6.02 -21.72
C PHE A 263 -14.11 -6.03 -20.23
N SER A 264 -14.72 -5.15 -19.44
CA SER A 264 -14.47 -5.04 -18.00
C SER A 264 -14.75 -6.36 -17.27
N ARG A 265 -15.81 -7.06 -17.64
CA ARG A 265 -16.13 -8.40 -17.11
C ARG A 265 -15.08 -9.43 -17.51
N LYS A 266 -14.65 -9.47 -18.78
CA LYS A 266 -13.62 -10.38 -19.29
C LYS A 266 -12.27 -10.10 -18.63
N LEU A 267 -11.88 -8.85 -18.46
CA LEU A 267 -10.65 -8.43 -17.78
C LEU A 267 -10.59 -9.00 -16.37
N ARG A 268 -11.66 -8.83 -15.59
CA ARG A 268 -11.75 -9.35 -14.22
C ARG A 268 -11.75 -10.86 -14.15
N LEU A 269 -12.48 -11.53 -15.03
CA LEU A 269 -12.47 -13.00 -15.10
C LEU A 269 -11.09 -13.52 -15.49
N SER A 270 -10.43 -12.89 -16.45
CA SER A 270 -9.05 -13.21 -16.82
C SER A 270 -8.10 -13.03 -15.63
N PHE A 271 -8.21 -11.92 -14.90
CA PHE A 271 -7.42 -11.69 -13.70
C PHE A 271 -7.67 -12.80 -12.65
N VAL A 272 -8.93 -13.14 -12.36
CA VAL A 272 -9.25 -14.20 -11.39
C VAL A 272 -8.67 -15.54 -11.84
N HIS A 273 -8.87 -15.95 -13.09
CA HIS A 273 -8.43 -17.26 -13.56
C HIS A 273 -6.90 -17.34 -13.68
N ARG A 274 -6.24 -16.33 -14.24
CA ARG A 274 -4.80 -16.36 -14.50
C ARG A 274 -3.97 -16.07 -13.25
N TYR A 275 -4.47 -15.21 -12.35
CA TYR A 275 -3.77 -14.81 -11.15
C TYR A 275 -4.30 -15.50 -9.88
N VAL A 276 -5.58 -15.28 -9.51
CA VAL A 276 -6.12 -15.74 -8.21
C VAL A 276 -6.13 -17.27 -8.15
N LEU A 277 -6.59 -17.93 -9.19
CA LEU A 277 -6.69 -19.40 -9.30
C LEU A 277 -5.42 -20.08 -9.84
N SER A 278 -4.31 -19.34 -10.03
CA SER A 278 -3.05 -19.93 -10.50
C SER A 278 -2.51 -20.98 -9.54
N PRO A 279 -2.38 -22.26 -9.94
CA PRO A 279 -1.86 -23.31 -9.05
C PRO A 279 -0.43 -23.05 -8.58
N LYS A 280 0.41 -22.46 -9.44
CA LYS A 280 1.79 -22.09 -9.10
C LYS A 280 1.82 -21.04 -7.99
N ARG A 281 1.00 -19.99 -8.14
CA ARG A 281 0.87 -18.93 -7.13
C ARG A 281 0.29 -19.48 -5.83
N LEU A 282 -0.80 -20.24 -5.89
CA LEU A 282 -1.43 -20.81 -4.70
C LEU A 282 -0.46 -21.69 -3.90
N ARG A 283 0.32 -22.53 -4.58
CA ARG A 283 1.36 -23.34 -3.93
C ARG A 283 2.41 -22.48 -3.25
N HIS A 284 2.85 -21.39 -3.89
CA HIS A 284 3.83 -20.47 -3.33
C HIS A 284 3.26 -19.72 -2.10
N VAL A 285 2.05 -19.19 -2.20
CA VAL A 285 1.35 -18.50 -1.10
C VAL A 285 1.20 -19.44 0.11
N LEU A 286 0.69 -20.66 -0.10
CA LEU A 286 0.54 -21.63 0.98
C LEU A 286 1.86 -21.95 1.68
N ARG A 287 2.95 -22.09 0.92
CA ARG A 287 4.26 -22.40 1.47
C ARG A 287 4.84 -21.28 2.35
N HIS A 288 4.68 -20.03 1.94
CA HIS A 288 5.34 -18.89 2.58
C HIS A 288 4.43 -18.13 3.54
N GLN A 289 3.16 -17.97 3.22
CA GLN A 289 2.24 -17.24 4.07
C GLN A 289 1.97 -17.95 5.39
N LEU A 290 1.79 -19.27 5.38
CA LEU A 290 1.59 -20.05 6.60
C LEU A 290 2.78 -19.96 7.55
N ALA A 291 4.00 -19.83 7.02
CA ALA A 291 5.21 -19.65 7.83
C ALA A 291 5.30 -18.27 8.50
N VAL A 292 4.67 -17.26 7.94
CA VAL A 292 4.71 -15.88 8.47
C VAL A 292 3.55 -15.59 9.43
N MET A 293 2.42 -16.28 9.28
CA MET A 293 1.22 -16.07 10.11
C MET A 293 1.33 -16.70 11.50
N ASN A 294 2.23 -17.66 11.68
CA ASN A 294 2.51 -18.31 12.96
C ASN A 294 3.63 -17.59 13.72
#